data_3fb7e6450efed3ed25a0c323ef4635c1
#
_entry.id   3fb7e6450efed3ed25a0c323ef4635c1
#
_cell.length_a   1.000
_cell.length_b   1.000
_cell.length_c   1.000
_cell.angle_alpha   90.00
_cell.angle_beta   90.00
_cell.angle_gamma   90.00
#
_symmetry.space_group_name_H-M   'P 1'
#
loop_
_entity.id
_entity.type
_entity.pdbx_description
1 polymer ?
#
loop_
_entity_poly.entity_id
_entity_poly.type
_entity_poly.pdbx_seq_one_letter_code
_entity_poly.pdbx_strand_id
1 'polypeptide(L)'
;MHKYSPDGRLLLSWGEPGTDPGQFNIAHNIATDAEGWVYVADRENHRVQVFDGNGKYETQWVNMHRPCGLYCCRGPKLQFVIGELGPGMNINRPHPNLGPRLSIVDAKGKLLARLGGETGPGLEAGRFIAPHGLAVDSRGDIYVGEVSYTEFPRLYPEGKIPWRMRSLQKLKKHP
;
A
#
# COMPACT_ATOMS: atom_id res chain seq x y z
N MET A 1 -0.33 -5.78 -16.45
CA MET A 1 -1.57 -4.97 -16.24
C MET A 1 -2.48 -5.12 -17.44
N HIS A 2 -3.81 -4.99 -17.26
CA HIS A 2 -4.79 -5.09 -18.36
C HIS A 2 -5.84 -4.00 -18.20
N LYS A 3 -6.22 -3.39 -19.32
CA LYS A 3 -7.32 -2.43 -19.41
C LYS A 3 -8.42 -3.03 -20.25
N TYR A 4 -9.63 -3.03 -19.73
CA TYR A 4 -10.82 -3.53 -20.39
C TYR A 4 -11.82 -2.39 -20.63
N SER A 5 -12.63 -2.53 -21.67
CA SER A 5 -13.83 -1.72 -21.85
C SER A 5 -14.94 -2.16 -20.89
N PRO A 6 -16.00 -1.34 -20.68
CA PRO A 6 -17.12 -1.70 -19.80
C PRO A 6 -17.84 -3.01 -20.18
N ASP A 7 -17.82 -3.39 -21.46
CA ASP A 7 -18.36 -4.65 -22.00
C ASP A 7 -17.38 -5.84 -21.91
N GLY A 8 -16.21 -5.66 -21.26
CA GLY A 8 -15.25 -6.72 -20.98
C GLY A 8 -14.25 -7.02 -22.11
N ARG A 9 -14.19 -6.21 -23.17
CA ARG A 9 -13.21 -6.38 -24.25
C ARG A 9 -11.85 -5.86 -23.81
N LEU A 10 -10.79 -6.66 -23.98
CA LEU A 10 -9.42 -6.24 -23.73
C LEU A 10 -9.02 -5.11 -24.68
N LEU A 11 -8.63 -3.97 -24.12
CA LEU A 11 -8.19 -2.79 -24.87
C LEU A 11 -6.67 -2.68 -24.93
N LEU A 12 -6.00 -2.99 -23.82
CA LEU A 12 -4.57 -2.79 -23.67
C LEU A 12 -4.00 -3.74 -22.63
N SER A 13 -2.76 -4.17 -22.85
CA SER A 13 -1.95 -4.89 -21.85
C SER A 13 -0.55 -4.30 -21.81
N TRP A 14 0.01 -4.17 -20.60
CA TRP A 14 1.38 -3.71 -20.41
C TRP A 14 1.98 -4.30 -19.14
N GLY A 15 3.31 -4.22 -19.05
CA GLY A 15 4.09 -4.71 -17.93
C GLY A 15 4.45 -6.18 -18.07
N GLU A 16 5.66 -6.47 -17.66
CA GLU A 16 6.27 -7.80 -17.61
C GLU A 16 7.00 -7.99 -16.28
N PRO A 17 7.43 -9.18 -15.90
CA PRO A 17 8.23 -9.40 -14.70
C PRO A 17 9.59 -8.68 -14.80
N GLY A 18 9.99 -7.99 -13.69
CA GLY A 18 11.30 -7.35 -13.62
C GLY A 18 11.32 -6.15 -12.67
N THR A 19 12.41 -5.37 -12.75
CA THR A 19 12.72 -4.24 -11.87
C THR A 19 12.80 -2.89 -12.58
N ASP A 20 12.87 -2.89 -13.92
CA ASP A 20 12.94 -1.66 -14.70
C ASP A 20 11.60 -0.89 -14.69
N PRO A 21 11.58 0.38 -15.11
CA PRO A 21 10.34 1.13 -15.31
C PRO A 21 9.37 0.38 -16.23
N GLY A 22 8.12 0.22 -15.78
CA GLY A 22 7.10 -0.55 -16.51
C GLY A 22 7.11 -2.05 -16.23
N GLN A 23 8.14 -2.60 -15.60
CA GLN A 23 8.20 -3.98 -15.13
C GLN A 23 7.69 -4.09 -13.70
N PHE A 24 7.27 -5.28 -13.27
CA PHE A 24 6.67 -5.52 -11.96
C PHE A 24 7.26 -6.75 -11.25
N ASN A 25 7.38 -6.62 -9.92
CA ASN A 25 7.61 -7.76 -9.03
C ASN A 25 6.49 -7.80 -7.99
N ILE A 26 5.46 -8.59 -8.28
CA ILE A 26 4.20 -8.66 -7.55
C ILE A 26 3.47 -7.31 -7.54
N ALA A 27 2.90 -6.92 -8.70
CA ALA A 27 1.90 -5.85 -8.77
C ALA A 27 0.71 -6.22 -7.86
N HIS A 28 0.50 -5.44 -6.79
CA HIS A 28 -0.34 -5.85 -5.68
C HIS A 28 -1.66 -5.10 -5.59
N ASN A 29 -1.65 -3.82 -5.86
CA ASN A 29 -2.85 -2.98 -5.84
C ASN A 29 -2.77 -1.93 -6.93
N ILE A 30 -3.94 -1.41 -7.33
CA ILE A 30 -4.09 -0.41 -8.37
C ILE A 30 -5.11 0.65 -7.94
N ALA A 31 -4.82 1.91 -8.24
CA ALA A 31 -5.75 3.01 -8.09
C ALA A 31 -5.72 3.90 -9.33
N THR A 32 -6.78 4.66 -9.55
CA THR A 32 -6.86 5.69 -10.60
C THR A 32 -7.37 6.98 -10.02
N ASP A 33 -6.92 8.10 -10.59
CA ASP A 33 -7.46 9.42 -10.27
C ASP A 33 -8.52 9.87 -11.29
N ALA A 34 -8.98 11.11 -11.16
CA ALA A 34 -10.01 11.68 -12.02
C ALA A 34 -9.49 12.05 -13.41
N GLU A 35 -8.21 12.30 -13.56
CA GLU A 35 -7.53 12.62 -14.82
C GLU A 35 -7.17 11.36 -15.62
N GLY A 36 -7.38 10.18 -15.05
CA GLY A 36 -7.14 8.89 -15.70
C GLY A 36 -5.71 8.35 -15.53
N TRP A 37 -4.91 8.94 -14.63
CA TRP A 37 -3.63 8.35 -14.23
C TRP A 37 -3.83 7.05 -13.48
N VAL A 38 -2.91 6.12 -13.67
CA VAL A 38 -2.94 4.77 -13.10
C VAL A 38 -1.75 4.61 -12.16
N TYR A 39 -2.02 4.26 -10.92
CA TYR A 39 -1.04 4.06 -9.85
C TYR A 39 -1.01 2.60 -9.48
N VAL A 40 0.17 1.98 -9.51
CA VAL A 40 0.33 0.54 -9.23
C VAL A 40 1.32 0.33 -8.10
N ALA A 41 0.86 -0.31 -7.04
CA ALA A 41 1.72 -0.76 -5.96
C ALA A 41 2.55 -1.98 -6.43
N ASP A 42 3.81 -1.75 -6.73
CA ASP A 42 4.78 -2.75 -7.18
C ASP A 42 5.57 -3.24 -5.96
N ARG A 43 4.95 -4.19 -5.24
CA ARG A 43 5.25 -4.53 -3.85
C ARG A 43 6.70 -4.91 -3.60
N GLU A 44 7.21 -5.90 -4.30
CA GLU A 44 8.55 -6.42 -4.04
C GLU A 44 9.65 -5.57 -4.71
N ASN A 45 9.28 -4.61 -5.55
CA ASN A 45 10.16 -3.55 -6.03
C ASN A 45 10.14 -2.30 -5.14
N HIS A 46 9.39 -2.34 -4.02
CA HIS A 46 9.34 -1.26 -3.01
C HIS A 46 8.97 0.12 -3.57
N ARG A 47 8.02 0.15 -4.52
CA ARG A 47 7.63 1.37 -5.22
C ARG A 47 6.14 1.40 -5.57
N VAL A 48 5.64 2.59 -5.84
CA VAL A 48 4.41 2.81 -6.63
C VAL A 48 4.83 3.35 -7.98
N GLN A 49 4.43 2.73 -9.07
CA GLN A 49 4.63 3.22 -10.42
C GLN A 49 3.40 3.97 -10.90
N VAL A 50 3.62 5.04 -11.67
CA VAL A 50 2.58 5.90 -12.23
C VAL A 50 2.60 5.79 -13.75
N PHE A 51 1.43 5.57 -14.34
CA PHE A 51 1.23 5.43 -15.79
C PHE A 51 0.13 6.37 -16.25
N ASP A 52 0.17 6.77 -17.51
CA ASP A 52 -0.98 7.38 -18.15
C ASP A 52 -2.09 6.36 -18.44
N GLY A 53 -3.25 6.83 -18.90
CA GLY A 53 -4.38 5.97 -19.23
C GLY A 53 -4.16 5.01 -20.41
N ASN A 54 -3.01 5.12 -21.10
CA ASN A 54 -2.57 4.25 -22.19
C ASN A 54 -1.45 3.28 -21.76
N GLY A 55 -1.13 3.24 -20.47
CA GLY A 55 -0.13 2.34 -19.91
C GLY A 55 1.33 2.79 -20.14
N LYS A 56 1.54 4.02 -20.59
CA LYS A 56 2.88 4.60 -20.71
C LYS A 56 3.38 4.98 -19.33
N TYR A 57 4.57 4.48 -18.95
CA TYR A 57 5.25 4.85 -17.71
C TYR A 57 5.57 6.35 -17.67
N GLU A 58 5.30 6.98 -16.55
CA GLU A 58 5.58 8.39 -16.29
C GLU A 58 6.63 8.59 -15.21
N THR A 59 6.40 8.00 -14.03
CA THR A 59 7.29 8.17 -12.86
C THR A 59 7.07 7.05 -11.85
N GLN A 60 7.85 7.09 -10.76
CA GLN A 60 7.67 6.17 -9.63
C GLN A 60 7.96 6.87 -8.30
N TRP A 61 7.34 6.35 -7.23
CA TRP A 61 7.56 6.76 -5.85
C TRP A 61 8.26 5.64 -5.09
N VAL A 62 9.42 5.93 -4.47
CA VAL A 62 10.31 4.90 -3.89
C VAL A 62 10.53 5.01 -2.39
N ASN A 63 10.06 6.05 -1.72
CA ASN A 63 10.24 6.21 -0.27
C ASN A 63 9.21 5.40 0.53
N MET A 64 9.15 4.09 0.27
CA MET A 64 8.21 3.15 0.90
C MET A 64 8.78 1.73 0.90
N HIS A 65 8.25 0.87 1.77
CA HIS A 65 8.70 -0.52 1.89
C HIS A 65 7.54 -1.50 1.70
N ARG A 66 7.57 -2.28 0.61
CA ARG A 66 6.55 -3.26 0.23
C ARG A 66 5.13 -2.67 0.25
N PRO A 67 4.83 -1.66 -0.61
CA PRO A 67 3.49 -1.09 -0.71
C PRO A 67 2.49 -2.18 -1.13
N CYS A 68 1.42 -2.31 -0.38
CA CYS A 68 0.43 -3.37 -0.53
C CYS A 68 -0.96 -2.79 -0.78
N GLY A 69 -1.48 -2.02 0.19
CA GLY A 69 -2.70 -1.25 0.02
C GLY A 69 -2.42 0.08 -0.69
N LEU A 70 -3.33 0.49 -1.54
CA LEU A 70 -3.24 1.78 -2.24
C LEU A 70 -4.64 2.37 -2.38
N TYR A 71 -4.86 3.54 -1.80
CA TYR A 71 -6.11 4.27 -1.91
C TYR A 71 -5.89 5.71 -2.39
N CYS A 72 -6.57 6.09 -3.46
CA CYS A 72 -6.57 7.45 -4.00
C CYS A 72 -7.67 8.26 -3.32
N CYS A 73 -7.29 9.24 -2.51
CA CYS A 73 -8.21 10.16 -1.84
C CYS A 73 -8.65 11.26 -2.83
N ARG A 74 -9.89 11.19 -3.29
CA ARG A 74 -10.49 12.20 -4.15
C ARG A 74 -10.92 13.41 -3.32
N GLY A 75 -10.31 14.55 -3.54
CA GLY A 75 -10.59 15.80 -2.82
C GLY A 75 -9.89 16.96 -3.49
N PRO A 76 -9.96 18.18 -2.90
CA PRO A 76 -9.34 19.38 -3.48
C PRO A 76 -7.81 19.27 -3.58
N LYS A 77 -7.20 18.38 -2.83
CA LYS A 77 -5.78 18.00 -2.95
C LYS A 77 -5.71 16.50 -3.11
N LEU A 78 -5.19 16.07 -4.27
CA LEU A 78 -4.99 14.65 -4.54
C LEU A 78 -3.93 14.08 -3.58
N GLN A 79 -4.33 13.07 -2.82
CA GLN A 79 -3.47 12.38 -1.85
C GLN A 79 -3.69 10.87 -1.95
N PHE A 80 -2.71 10.12 -1.53
CA PHE A 80 -2.78 8.66 -1.49
C PHE A 80 -2.46 8.17 -0.09
N VAL A 81 -3.22 7.17 0.34
CA VAL A 81 -2.91 6.36 1.53
C VAL A 81 -2.33 5.05 1.04
N ILE A 82 -1.14 4.71 1.52
CA ILE A 82 -0.39 3.52 1.13
C ILE A 82 -0.16 2.65 2.36
N GLY A 83 -0.60 1.40 2.31
CA GLY A 83 -0.29 0.39 3.31
C GLY A 83 1.05 -0.26 2.99
N GLU A 84 2.01 -0.12 3.87
CA GLU A 84 3.32 -0.77 3.76
C GLU A 84 3.35 -2.01 4.64
N LEU A 85 3.57 -3.17 4.02
CA LEU A 85 3.49 -4.47 4.69
C LEU A 85 4.62 -4.70 5.73
N GLY A 86 5.67 -3.91 5.63
CA GLY A 86 6.86 -4.11 6.45
C GLY A 86 7.82 -5.15 5.86
N PRO A 87 8.91 -5.46 6.59
CA PRO A 87 9.98 -6.30 6.07
C PRO A 87 9.52 -7.73 5.80
N GLY A 88 9.69 -8.18 4.55
CA GLY A 88 9.43 -9.56 4.14
C GLY A 88 10.55 -10.54 4.50
N MET A 89 11.78 -10.06 4.51
CA MET A 89 12.97 -10.87 4.81
C MET A 89 13.39 -10.71 6.27
N ASN A 90 13.80 -11.83 6.90
CA ASN A 90 14.22 -11.85 8.31
C ASN A 90 15.37 -10.87 8.60
N ILE A 91 16.31 -10.76 7.67
CA ILE A 91 17.47 -9.85 7.79
C ILE A 91 17.07 -8.38 7.91
N ASN A 92 15.92 -8.00 7.37
CA ASN A 92 15.43 -6.63 7.40
C ASN A 92 14.60 -6.30 8.67
N ARG A 93 14.18 -7.30 9.43
CA ARG A 93 13.31 -7.09 10.62
C ARG A 93 13.91 -6.25 11.73
N PRO A 94 15.22 -6.33 12.04
CA PRO A 94 15.83 -5.50 13.08
C PRO A 94 16.07 -4.05 12.63
N HIS A 95 15.89 -3.74 11.33
CA HIS A 95 16.10 -2.39 10.83
C HIS A 95 14.89 -1.51 11.14
N PRO A 96 15.08 -0.32 11.71
CA PRO A 96 14.01 0.61 12.02
C PRO A 96 13.39 1.20 10.74
N ASN A 97 12.18 1.71 10.86
CA ASN A 97 11.49 2.48 9.83
C ASN A 97 11.17 1.73 8.51
N LEU A 98 11.08 0.40 8.55
CA LEU A 98 10.62 -0.40 7.41
C LEU A 98 9.14 -0.78 7.46
N GLY A 99 8.42 -0.32 8.47
CA GLY A 99 7.02 -0.66 8.72
C GLY A 99 6.85 -1.89 9.62
N PRO A 100 5.66 -2.50 9.70
CA PRO A 100 4.42 -2.15 8.96
C PRO A 100 3.85 -0.78 9.35
N ARG A 101 3.32 -0.03 8.38
CA ARG A 101 2.85 1.34 8.58
C ARG A 101 1.90 1.80 7.46
N LEU A 102 1.30 2.97 7.63
CA LEU A 102 0.69 3.71 6.54
C LEU A 102 1.55 4.91 6.17
N SER A 103 1.69 5.18 4.87
CA SER A 103 2.25 6.42 4.35
C SER A 103 1.17 7.22 3.64
N ILE A 104 1.10 8.51 3.92
CA ILE A 104 0.25 9.47 3.21
C ILE A 104 1.17 10.29 2.33
N VAL A 105 0.91 10.31 1.02
CA VAL A 105 1.71 11.04 0.05
C VAL A 105 0.83 11.95 -0.80
N ASP A 106 1.42 12.99 -1.38
CA ASP A 106 0.75 13.84 -2.37
C ASP A 106 0.78 13.20 -3.77
N ALA A 107 0.20 13.88 -4.76
CA ALA A 107 0.14 13.46 -6.16
C ALA A 107 1.52 13.26 -6.83
N LYS A 108 2.58 13.79 -6.24
CA LYS A 108 3.97 13.64 -6.72
C LYS A 108 4.75 12.59 -5.93
N GLY A 109 4.09 11.88 -5.01
CA GLY A 109 4.74 10.89 -4.14
C GLY A 109 5.54 11.47 -2.99
N LYS A 110 5.44 12.79 -2.74
CA LYS A 110 6.07 13.42 -1.59
C LYS A 110 5.37 12.97 -0.30
N LEU A 111 6.15 12.48 0.64
CA LEU A 111 5.64 12.05 1.94
C LEU A 111 5.07 13.25 2.71
N LEU A 112 3.82 13.11 3.16
CA LEU A 112 3.11 14.07 4.00
C LEU A 112 3.05 13.63 5.45
N ALA A 113 2.79 12.33 5.68
CA ALA A 113 2.72 11.75 7.01
C ALA A 113 2.97 10.23 6.99
N ARG A 114 3.38 9.69 8.13
CA ARG A 114 3.40 8.25 8.42
C ARG A 114 2.61 7.96 9.69
N LEU A 115 1.88 6.86 9.69
CA LEU A 115 1.09 6.38 10.82
C LEU A 115 1.56 4.96 11.16
N GLY A 116 1.92 4.73 12.41
CA GLY A 116 2.55 3.49 12.85
C GLY A 116 4.01 3.34 12.39
N GLY A 117 4.63 2.22 12.70
CA GLY A 117 5.96 1.85 12.22
C GLY A 117 7.14 2.27 13.09
N GLU A 118 7.06 3.33 13.87
CA GLU A 118 8.15 3.79 14.74
C GLU A 118 8.53 2.78 15.82
N THR A 119 7.54 2.08 16.35
CA THR A 119 7.70 1.07 17.40
C THR A 119 7.68 -0.36 16.87
N GLY A 120 7.73 -0.54 15.55
CA GLY A 120 7.61 -1.85 14.90
C GLY A 120 6.19 -2.41 14.88
N PRO A 121 6.02 -3.69 14.47
CA PRO A 121 4.71 -4.35 14.41
C PRO A 121 4.07 -4.50 15.78
N GLY A 122 2.72 -4.49 15.83
CA GLY A 122 1.99 -4.67 17.08
C GLY A 122 0.48 -4.73 16.92
N LEU A 123 -0.19 -5.21 17.98
CA LEU A 123 -1.65 -5.36 18.01
C LEU A 123 -2.37 -4.19 18.69
N GLU A 124 -1.63 -3.26 19.28
CA GLU A 124 -2.17 -2.08 19.95
C GLU A 124 -2.80 -1.12 18.92
N ALA A 125 -3.72 -0.28 19.36
CA ALA A 125 -4.36 0.72 18.50
C ALA A 125 -3.30 1.64 17.85
N GLY A 126 -3.41 1.84 16.54
CA GLY A 126 -2.45 2.65 15.75
C GLY A 126 -1.15 1.94 15.40
N ARG A 127 -0.92 0.71 15.84
CA ARG A 127 0.14 -0.18 15.36
C ARG A 127 -0.45 -1.18 14.38
N PHE A 128 0.39 -1.77 13.55
CA PHE A 128 -0.01 -2.70 12.50
C PHE A 128 0.80 -4.00 12.56
N ILE A 129 0.18 -5.07 12.10
CA ILE A 129 0.85 -6.33 11.78
C ILE A 129 1.18 -6.36 10.27
N ALA A 130 0.20 -6.06 9.43
CA ALA A 130 0.35 -6.14 7.98
C ALA A 130 -0.78 -5.36 7.26
N PRO A 131 -0.69 -4.02 7.14
CA PRO A 131 -1.69 -3.22 6.44
C PRO A 131 -1.79 -3.63 4.98
N HIS A 132 -2.97 -4.07 4.54
CA HIS A 132 -3.14 -4.69 3.23
C HIS A 132 -4.23 -4.04 2.38
N GLY A 133 -5.46 -3.95 2.90
CA GLY A 133 -6.58 -3.28 2.27
C GLY A 133 -6.84 -1.92 2.90
N LEU A 134 -7.18 -0.91 2.09
CA LEU A 134 -7.41 0.45 2.54
C LEU A 134 -8.70 1.03 1.97
N ALA A 135 -9.41 1.79 2.78
CA ALA A 135 -10.49 2.66 2.35
C ALA A 135 -10.47 3.96 3.17
N VAL A 136 -10.95 5.05 2.58
CA VAL A 136 -11.11 6.33 3.28
C VAL A 136 -12.54 6.82 3.07
N ASP A 137 -13.23 7.16 4.15
CA ASP A 137 -14.60 7.67 4.07
C ASP A 137 -14.65 9.18 3.75
N SER A 138 -15.86 9.72 3.55
CA SER A 138 -16.07 11.13 3.21
C SER A 138 -15.64 12.11 4.30
N ARG A 139 -15.40 11.64 5.53
CA ARG A 139 -14.87 12.43 6.64
C ARG A 139 -13.35 12.41 6.69
N GLY A 140 -12.71 11.54 5.89
CA GLY A 140 -11.28 11.32 5.89
C GLY A 140 -10.80 10.30 6.93
N ASP A 141 -11.72 9.53 7.55
CA ASP A 141 -11.36 8.41 8.41
C ASP A 141 -10.81 7.27 7.57
N ILE A 142 -9.69 6.67 7.99
CA ILE A 142 -9.01 5.60 7.27
C ILE A 142 -9.41 4.25 7.87
N TYR A 143 -9.83 3.32 7.02
CA TYR A 143 -10.10 1.93 7.37
C TYR A 143 -8.97 1.07 6.84
N VAL A 144 -8.39 0.23 7.69
CA VAL A 144 -7.24 -0.62 7.39
C VAL A 144 -7.61 -2.07 7.62
N GLY A 145 -7.65 -2.86 6.55
CA GLY A 145 -7.72 -4.31 6.62
C GLY A 145 -6.31 -4.89 6.64
N GLU A 146 -6.05 -5.83 7.55
CA GLU A 146 -4.74 -6.43 7.75
C GLU A 146 -4.74 -7.94 7.48
N VAL A 147 -3.66 -8.47 6.90
CA VAL A 147 -3.42 -9.92 6.79
C VAL A 147 -2.72 -10.46 8.06
N SER A 148 -3.30 -10.11 9.21
CA SER A 148 -2.68 -10.32 10.52
C SER A 148 -2.42 -11.79 10.82
N TYR A 149 -3.36 -12.68 10.53
CA TYR A 149 -3.21 -14.12 10.80
C TYR A 149 -2.09 -14.78 9.99
N THR A 150 -1.81 -14.29 8.79
CA THR A 150 -0.72 -14.80 7.94
C THR A 150 0.64 -14.27 8.38
N GLU A 151 0.71 -12.98 8.75
CA GLU A 151 1.98 -12.32 9.03
C GLU A 151 2.39 -12.41 10.50
N PHE A 152 1.45 -12.54 11.44
CA PHE A 152 1.75 -12.64 12.87
C PHE A 152 2.73 -13.79 13.19
N PRO A 153 2.53 -15.04 12.71
CA PRO A 153 3.49 -16.12 12.99
C PRO A 153 4.88 -15.89 12.39
N ARG A 154 4.95 -15.12 11.31
CA ARG A 154 6.23 -14.75 10.70
C ARG A 154 6.98 -13.71 11.51
N LEU A 155 6.25 -12.75 12.10
CA LEU A 155 6.81 -11.69 12.94
C LEU A 155 7.15 -12.18 14.35
N TYR A 156 6.37 -13.10 14.86
CA TYR A 156 6.47 -13.66 16.21
C TYR A 156 6.47 -15.21 16.17
N PRO A 157 7.57 -15.83 15.71
CA PRO A 157 7.62 -17.29 15.49
C PRO A 157 7.42 -18.10 16.79
N GLU A 158 7.82 -17.57 17.94
CA GLU A 158 7.60 -18.18 19.26
C GLU A 158 6.27 -17.74 19.89
N GLY A 159 5.54 -16.81 19.26
CA GLY A 159 4.30 -16.26 19.78
C GLY A 159 3.09 -17.14 19.47
N LYS A 160 2.23 -17.36 20.47
CA LYS A 160 0.91 -17.96 20.23
C LYS A 160 0.01 -16.96 19.51
N ILE A 161 -0.64 -17.41 18.44
CA ILE A 161 -1.64 -16.59 17.74
C ILE A 161 -2.77 -16.26 18.75
N PRO A 162 -3.08 -14.97 18.98
CA PRO A 162 -4.16 -14.57 19.86
C PRO A 162 -5.50 -15.14 19.41
N TRP A 163 -6.33 -15.60 20.33
CA TRP A 163 -7.69 -16.12 20.06
C TRP A 163 -8.52 -15.13 19.22
N ARG A 164 -8.38 -13.83 19.52
CA ARG A 164 -9.01 -12.74 18.76
C ARG A 164 -7.92 -11.78 18.33
N MET A 165 -7.45 -11.92 17.13
CA MET A 165 -6.48 -11.00 16.54
C MET A 165 -7.22 -9.97 15.70
N ARG A 166 -6.93 -8.70 15.96
CA ARG A 166 -7.47 -7.60 15.16
C ARG A 166 -6.94 -7.68 13.74
N SER A 167 -7.83 -7.63 12.76
CA SER A 167 -7.50 -7.55 11.33
C SER A 167 -8.20 -6.37 10.64
N LEU A 168 -8.89 -5.52 11.42
CA LEU A 168 -9.53 -4.30 10.93
C LEU A 168 -9.35 -3.19 11.96
N GLN A 169 -8.89 -2.04 11.49
CA GLN A 169 -8.81 -0.81 12.28
C GLN A 169 -9.52 0.33 11.57
N LYS A 170 -10.08 1.24 12.35
CA LYS A 170 -10.51 2.55 11.91
C LYS A 170 -9.67 3.62 12.60
N LEU A 171 -8.98 4.43 11.81
CA LEU A 171 -8.25 5.60 12.27
C LEU A 171 -9.10 6.84 11.99
N LYS A 172 -9.53 7.52 13.03
CA LYS A 172 -10.33 8.74 12.91
C LYS A 172 -9.44 9.93 12.60
N LYS A 173 -9.85 10.72 11.62
CA LYS A 173 -9.26 12.04 11.38
C LYS A 173 -9.75 12.98 12.48
N HIS A 174 -8.83 13.61 13.17
CA HIS A 174 -9.16 14.72 14.07
C HIS A 174 -9.32 16.03 13.27
N PRO A 175 -10.21 16.93 13.72
CA PRO A 175 -10.38 18.25 13.13
C PRO A 175 -9.08 19.05 13.08
#